data_bf6d23f3061b136f602430057a94d0b6
#
_entry.id   bf6d23f3061b136f602430057a94d0b6
#
_cell.length_a   1.000
_cell.length_b   1.000
_cell.length_c   1.000
_cell.angle_alpha   90.00
_cell.angle_beta   90.00
_cell.angle_gamma   90.00
#
_symmetry.space_group_name_H-M   'P 1'
#
loop_
_entity.id
_entity.type
_entity.pdbx_description
1 polymer ?
#
loop_
_entity_poly.entity_id
_entity_poly.type
_entity_poly.pdbx_seq_one_letter_code
_entity_poly.pdbx_strand_id
1 'polypeptide(L)'
;MTRNHRSTSPRFPRRRPSVPVALGLVVTASLVGSVAQSAEPAVMSGEWGPAACAAWNADPVLIRDLVDSGWIKNDKGRGYKVLQVYRSDCDDKPTMELRVALQDGKAQCVYGGPVQTQQLDRSADYVMHATSKRWQEMGAGEYGAMKAMMLGRLSFSGPYGEAMGNMGPFGNFLLLAGKVPGDASCP
;
A
#
# COMPACT_ATOMS: atom_id res chain seq x y z
N MET A 1 -86.39 31.05 -23.40
CA MET A 1 -87.09 32.25 -22.88
C MET A 1 -86.49 32.64 -21.56
N THR A 2 -85.89 33.84 -21.56
CA THR A 2 -85.90 34.85 -20.46
C THR A 2 -85.19 34.44 -19.16
N ARG A 3 -84.37 35.22 -18.48
CA ARG A 3 -83.94 36.63 -18.58
C ARG A 3 -82.83 36.87 -17.61
N ASN A 4 -81.84 37.71 -18.05
CA ASN A 4 -80.81 38.40 -17.27
C ASN A 4 -81.30 38.96 -15.94
N HIS A 5 -80.40 38.90 -14.93
CA HIS A 5 -80.25 40.02 -14.00
C HIS A 5 -78.80 40.22 -13.60
N ARG A 6 -78.28 41.34 -14.02
CA ARG A 6 -77.00 41.92 -13.52
C ARG A 6 -77.24 42.49 -12.12
N SER A 7 -76.33 42.22 -11.21
CA SER A 7 -76.23 43.02 -10.00
C SER A 7 -74.76 43.47 -9.85
N THR A 8 -74.57 44.75 -9.95
CA THR A 8 -73.36 45.53 -9.73
C THR A 8 -73.24 45.83 -8.24
N SER A 9 -72.09 45.54 -7.63
CA SER A 9 -71.75 45.98 -6.29
C SER A 9 -70.30 46.54 -6.25
N PRO A 10 -70.03 47.53 -5.41
CA PRO A 10 -68.94 48.49 -5.56
C PRO A 10 -67.61 47.99 -5.03
N ARG A 11 -66.51 48.41 -5.69
CA ARG A 11 -65.13 48.17 -5.29
C ARG A 11 -64.73 49.07 -4.13
N PHE A 12 -64.25 48.46 -3.04
CA PHE A 12 -63.48 49.13 -1.97
C PHE A 12 -62.00 48.92 -2.21
N PRO A 13 -61.14 49.93 -2.04
CA PRO A 13 -59.70 49.78 -2.19
C PRO A 13 -59.12 49.16 -0.92
N ARG A 14 -58.53 47.95 -1.04
CA ARG A 14 -57.74 47.34 0.03
C ARG A 14 -56.34 47.97 0.06
N ARG A 15 -56.05 48.65 1.16
CA ARG A 15 -54.69 49.03 1.52
C ARG A 15 -53.83 47.75 1.74
N ARG A 16 -52.67 47.70 1.03
CA ARG A 16 -51.66 46.69 1.26
C ARG A 16 -50.82 47.10 2.49
N PRO A 17 -50.60 46.21 3.47
CA PRO A 17 -49.59 46.46 4.49
C PRO A 17 -48.17 46.21 3.89
N SER A 18 -47.28 47.16 4.07
CA SER A 18 -45.86 47.08 3.74
C SER A 18 -45.20 46.18 4.77
N VAL A 19 -44.69 45.01 4.36
CA VAL A 19 -43.85 44.16 5.17
C VAL A 19 -42.40 44.55 4.97
N PRO A 20 -41.65 44.88 6.01
CA PRO A 20 -40.22 45.14 5.85
C PRO A 20 -39.48 43.81 5.59
N VAL A 21 -38.80 43.73 4.47
CA VAL A 21 -37.87 42.65 4.13
C VAL A 21 -36.62 42.82 4.98
N ALA A 22 -36.49 42.08 6.08
CA ALA A 22 -35.25 41.97 6.80
C ALA A 22 -34.28 41.08 5.98
N LEU A 23 -33.26 41.70 5.43
CA LEU A 23 -32.18 41.03 4.71
C LEU A 23 -31.27 40.36 5.75
N GLY A 24 -31.57 39.09 6.07
CA GLY A 24 -30.74 38.26 6.92
C GLY A 24 -29.48 37.83 6.15
N LEU A 25 -28.33 38.36 6.53
CA LEU A 25 -27.03 37.93 6.05
C LEU A 25 -26.72 36.54 6.67
N VAL A 26 -26.96 35.47 5.92
CA VAL A 26 -26.52 34.11 6.35
C VAL A 26 -25.04 33.99 6.00
N VAL A 27 -24.18 34.19 7.02
CA VAL A 27 -22.75 33.89 6.93
C VAL A 27 -22.61 32.38 7.08
N THR A 28 -22.50 31.65 5.97
CA THR A 28 -22.10 30.24 5.99
C THR A 28 -20.60 30.16 6.25
N ALA A 29 -20.22 29.87 7.50
CA ALA A 29 -18.84 29.52 7.85
C ALA A 29 -18.52 28.12 7.25
N SER A 30 -17.82 28.11 6.13
CA SER A 30 -17.25 26.89 5.55
C SER A 30 -16.11 26.43 6.46
N LEU A 31 -16.34 25.41 7.29
CA LEU A 31 -15.30 24.67 7.97
C LEU A 31 -14.50 23.89 6.93
N VAL A 32 -13.43 24.49 6.42
CA VAL A 32 -12.41 23.75 5.65
C VAL A 32 -11.65 22.91 6.66
N GLY A 33 -12.08 21.66 6.84
CA GLY A 33 -11.35 20.66 7.58
C GLY A 33 -10.03 20.39 6.86
N SER A 34 -8.91 20.86 7.45
CA SER A 34 -7.58 20.44 7.01
C SER A 34 -7.46 18.94 7.28
N VAL A 35 -7.52 18.13 6.21
CA VAL A 35 -7.11 16.72 6.26
C VAL A 35 -5.60 16.76 6.53
N ALA A 36 -5.19 16.41 7.74
CA ALA A 36 -3.79 16.18 8.05
C ALA A 36 -3.34 15.02 7.17
N GLN A 37 -2.53 15.30 6.16
CA GLN A 37 -1.90 14.29 5.31
C GLN A 37 -0.83 13.64 6.19
N SER A 38 -1.10 12.40 6.63
CA SER A 38 -0.07 11.61 7.32
C SER A 38 1.10 11.43 6.34
N ALA A 39 2.31 11.71 6.81
CA ALA A 39 3.51 11.45 6.02
C ALA A 39 3.54 9.98 5.61
N GLU A 40 3.96 9.70 4.37
CA GLU A 40 4.11 8.33 3.90
C GLU A 40 5.19 7.61 4.74
N PRO A 41 4.99 6.32 5.07
CA PRO A 41 6.00 5.56 5.79
C PRO A 41 7.30 5.48 4.99
N ALA A 42 8.44 5.48 5.68
CA ALA A 42 9.72 5.30 5.03
C ALA A 42 9.79 3.92 4.34
N VAL A 43 10.25 3.90 3.09
CA VAL A 43 10.40 2.65 2.31
C VAL A 43 11.24 1.64 3.09
N MET A 44 10.81 0.39 3.14
CA MET A 44 11.41 -0.72 3.91
C MET A 44 11.37 -0.55 5.44
N SER A 45 10.60 0.41 5.96
CA SER A 45 10.31 0.46 7.40
C SER A 45 9.23 -0.56 7.79
N GLY A 46 9.10 -0.83 9.09
CA GLY A 46 8.03 -1.69 9.59
C GLY A 46 6.64 -1.14 9.25
N GLU A 47 6.46 0.16 9.26
CA GLU A 47 5.20 0.85 8.92
C GLU A 47 4.85 0.74 7.43
N TRP A 48 5.86 0.58 6.56
CA TRP A 48 5.68 0.34 5.12
C TRP A 48 5.26 -1.11 4.82
N GLY A 49 5.58 -2.04 5.72
CA GLY A 49 5.35 -3.47 5.57
C GLY A 49 3.93 -3.87 5.20
N PRO A 50 2.85 -3.33 5.82
CA PRO A 50 1.48 -3.68 5.46
C PRO A 50 1.14 -3.35 3.99
N ALA A 51 1.60 -2.22 3.46
CA ALA A 51 1.39 -1.84 2.08
C ALA A 51 2.18 -2.76 1.11
N ALA A 52 3.42 -3.12 1.47
CA ALA A 52 4.21 -4.10 0.71
C ALA A 52 3.55 -5.48 0.69
N CYS A 53 2.98 -5.93 1.81
CA CYS A 53 2.23 -7.17 1.91
C CYS A 53 0.97 -7.16 1.03
N ALA A 54 0.23 -6.05 1.01
CA ALA A 54 -0.92 -5.88 0.12
C ALA A 54 -0.52 -5.90 -1.36
N ALA A 55 0.58 -5.23 -1.72
CA ALA A 55 1.11 -5.22 -3.08
C ALA A 55 1.63 -6.60 -3.52
N TRP A 56 2.24 -7.37 -2.61
CA TRP A 56 2.58 -8.77 -2.84
C TRP A 56 1.34 -9.59 -3.24
N ASN A 57 0.26 -9.47 -2.48
CA ASN A 57 -0.98 -10.21 -2.71
C ASN A 57 -1.72 -9.79 -3.99
N ALA A 58 -1.44 -8.61 -4.50
CA ALA A 58 -1.95 -8.12 -5.78
C ALA A 58 -1.10 -8.57 -6.99
N ASP A 59 0.12 -9.09 -6.78
CA ASP A 59 1.03 -9.49 -7.85
C ASP A 59 0.81 -10.97 -8.23
N PRO A 60 0.29 -11.28 -9.44
CA PRO A 60 -0.04 -12.64 -9.84
C PRO A 60 1.19 -13.55 -9.95
N VAL A 61 2.38 -13.00 -10.23
CA VAL A 61 3.63 -13.78 -10.31
C VAL A 61 4.05 -14.22 -8.91
N LEU A 62 4.00 -13.32 -7.93
CA LEU A 62 4.35 -13.66 -6.54
C LEU A 62 3.41 -14.72 -5.96
N ILE A 63 2.09 -14.57 -6.15
CA ILE A 63 1.15 -15.48 -5.49
C ILE A 63 0.99 -16.85 -6.19
N ARG A 64 1.36 -16.98 -7.49
CA ARG A 64 1.20 -18.25 -8.23
C ARG A 64 2.52 -18.95 -8.47
N ASP A 65 3.50 -18.28 -9.07
CA ASP A 65 4.73 -18.93 -9.51
C ASP A 65 5.54 -19.47 -8.31
N LEU A 66 5.44 -18.84 -7.14
CA LEU A 66 6.04 -19.33 -5.89
C LEU A 66 5.36 -20.61 -5.34
N VAL A 67 4.13 -20.87 -5.74
CA VAL A 67 3.46 -22.16 -5.49
C VAL A 67 3.89 -23.20 -6.52
N ASP A 68 3.86 -22.83 -7.80
CA ASP A 68 4.16 -23.73 -8.92
C ASP A 68 5.60 -24.24 -8.85
N SER A 69 6.55 -23.40 -8.46
CA SER A 69 7.94 -23.77 -8.23
C SER A 69 8.18 -24.61 -6.95
N GLY A 70 7.17 -24.67 -6.08
CA GLY A 70 7.32 -25.32 -4.78
C GLY A 70 8.06 -24.51 -3.72
N TRP A 71 8.43 -23.24 -4.02
CA TRP A 71 9.13 -22.35 -3.09
C TRP A 71 8.45 -22.24 -1.73
N ILE A 72 7.11 -22.10 -1.73
CA ILE A 72 6.33 -21.92 -0.51
C ILE A 72 6.33 -23.16 0.41
N LYS A 73 6.66 -24.33 -0.11
CA LYS A 73 6.67 -25.60 0.65
C LYS A 73 7.87 -25.72 1.60
N ASN A 74 8.95 -24.94 1.35
CA ASN A 74 10.12 -24.92 2.21
C ASN A 74 9.92 -23.95 3.37
N ASP A 75 8.94 -24.22 4.20
CA ASP A 75 8.57 -23.40 5.38
C ASP A 75 9.05 -24.01 6.71
N LYS A 76 9.73 -25.18 6.65
CA LYS A 76 10.19 -25.98 7.80
C LYS A 76 9.07 -26.36 8.77
N GLY A 77 7.86 -26.54 8.24
CA GLY A 77 6.69 -26.93 9.02
C GLY A 77 6.11 -25.81 9.91
N ARG A 78 6.54 -24.55 9.70
CA ARG A 78 6.02 -23.40 10.45
C ARG A 78 4.71 -22.86 9.87
N GLY A 79 4.37 -23.25 8.63
CA GLY A 79 3.21 -22.74 7.90
C GLY A 79 3.46 -21.42 7.19
N TYR A 80 4.67 -20.85 7.27
CA TYR A 80 5.06 -19.61 6.56
C TYR A 80 6.58 -19.53 6.38
N LYS A 81 6.98 -18.73 5.40
CA LYS A 81 8.39 -18.30 5.18
C LYS A 81 8.56 -16.85 5.59
N VAL A 82 9.77 -16.49 6.01
CA VAL A 82 10.11 -15.15 6.47
C VAL A 82 11.06 -14.48 5.48
N LEU A 83 10.74 -13.24 5.12
CA LEU A 83 11.61 -12.34 4.37
C LEU A 83 11.83 -11.10 5.22
N GLN A 84 13.09 -10.82 5.56
CA GLN A 84 13.47 -9.60 6.26
C GLN A 84 14.30 -8.72 5.35
N VAL A 85 14.02 -7.42 5.38
CA VAL A 85 14.72 -6.45 4.53
C VAL A 85 15.08 -5.19 5.29
N TYR A 86 16.08 -4.46 4.80
CA TYR A 86 16.45 -3.14 5.29
C TYR A 86 17.25 -2.35 4.26
N ARG A 87 17.39 -1.05 4.53
CA ARG A 87 18.29 -0.16 3.78
C ARG A 87 19.59 -0.01 4.55
N SER A 88 20.71 -0.48 3.97
CA SER A 88 22.01 -0.54 4.64
C SER A 88 22.71 0.81 4.81
N ASP A 89 22.16 1.87 4.24
CA ASP A 89 22.56 3.26 4.48
C ASP A 89 21.72 3.97 5.56
N CYS A 90 20.69 3.30 6.08
CA CYS A 90 19.84 3.79 7.15
C CYS A 90 19.94 2.93 8.42
N ASP A 91 20.15 1.62 8.28
CA ASP A 91 20.19 0.66 9.37
C ASP A 91 21.26 -0.43 9.14
N ASP A 92 21.70 -1.06 10.22
CA ASP A 92 22.63 -2.21 10.21
C ASP A 92 21.91 -3.56 10.40
N LYS A 93 20.59 -3.56 10.56
CA LYS A 93 19.74 -4.73 10.82
C LYS A 93 18.40 -4.62 10.13
N PRO A 94 17.68 -5.74 9.94
CA PRO A 94 16.34 -5.74 9.34
C PRO A 94 15.37 -4.80 10.07
N THR A 95 14.64 -4.02 9.29
CA THR A 95 13.63 -3.06 9.76
C THR A 95 12.22 -3.51 9.42
N MET A 96 12.06 -4.32 8.37
CA MET A 96 10.78 -4.84 7.91
C MET A 96 10.81 -6.37 7.77
N GLU A 97 9.69 -7.01 8.07
CA GLU A 97 9.45 -8.43 7.87
C GLU A 97 8.17 -8.67 7.08
N LEU A 98 8.24 -9.57 6.10
CA LEU A 98 7.09 -10.18 5.46
C LEU A 98 7.04 -11.66 5.85
N ARG A 99 5.84 -12.18 6.11
CA ARG A 99 5.57 -13.62 6.22
C ARG A 99 4.67 -14.05 5.07
N VAL A 100 5.10 -15.08 4.37
CA VAL A 100 4.37 -15.63 3.23
C VAL A 100 3.95 -17.05 3.55
N ALA A 101 2.67 -17.35 3.42
CA ALA A 101 2.08 -18.64 3.70
C ALA A 101 1.31 -19.19 2.48
N LEU A 102 1.17 -20.49 2.39
CA LEU A 102 0.28 -21.12 1.44
C LEU A 102 -1.17 -20.98 1.94
N GLN A 103 -1.97 -20.14 1.31
CA GLN A 103 -3.38 -19.97 1.61
C GLN A 103 -4.21 -19.99 0.31
N ASP A 104 -5.28 -20.78 0.29
CA ASP A 104 -6.18 -20.92 -0.86
C ASP A 104 -5.44 -21.22 -2.18
N GLY A 105 -4.39 -22.04 -2.10
CA GLY A 105 -3.56 -22.40 -3.25
C GLY A 105 -2.66 -21.27 -3.76
N LYS A 106 -2.41 -20.24 -2.98
CA LYS A 106 -1.56 -19.08 -3.31
C LYS A 106 -0.49 -18.84 -2.26
N ALA A 107 0.67 -18.32 -2.67
CA ALA A 107 1.72 -17.86 -1.78
C ALA A 107 1.36 -16.44 -1.30
N GLN A 108 0.49 -16.35 -0.29
CA GLN A 108 -0.01 -15.07 0.22
C GLN A 108 0.88 -14.50 1.31
N CYS A 109 1.13 -13.20 1.23
CA CYS A 109 1.67 -12.45 2.35
C CYS A 109 0.59 -12.36 3.44
N VAL A 110 0.87 -12.90 4.62
CA VAL A 110 -0.03 -12.95 5.77
C VAL A 110 0.40 -12.01 6.89
N TYR A 111 1.58 -11.46 6.79
CA TYR A 111 2.10 -10.43 7.69
C TYR A 111 3.07 -9.52 6.93
N GLY A 112 2.97 -8.24 7.12
CA GLY A 112 3.92 -7.23 6.71
C GLY A 112 4.01 -6.16 7.80
N GLY A 113 5.21 -5.94 8.35
CA GLY A 113 5.35 -5.03 9.47
C GLY A 113 6.76 -5.00 10.06
N PRO A 114 6.91 -4.45 11.28
CA PRO A 114 8.16 -4.52 12.03
C PRO A 114 8.65 -5.95 12.23
N VAL A 115 9.96 -6.12 12.36
CA VAL A 115 10.57 -7.43 12.58
C VAL A 115 10.06 -8.09 13.86
N GLN A 116 9.50 -9.29 13.74
CA GLN A 116 9.04 -10.11 14.86
C GLN A 116 9.86 -11.38 15.04
N THR A 117 10.42 -11.93 13.93
CA THR A 117 11.18 -13.19 13.96
C THR A 117 12.64 -12.88 14.31
N GLN A 118 13.05 -13.25 15.52
CA GLN A 118 14.41 -13.01 16.00
C GLN A 118 15.40 -14.08 15.50
N GLN A 119 14.94 -15.30 15.31
CA GLN A 119 15.77 -16.43 14.85
C GLN A 119 15.23 -16.93 13.52
N LEU A 120 16.00 -16.71 12.46
CA LEU A 120 15.70 -17.18 11.12
C LEU A 120 16.29 -18.55 10.86
N ASP A 121 15.56 -19.40 10.15
CA ASP A 121 16.12 -20.60 9.53
C ASP A 121 16.69 -20.24 8.16
N ARG A 122 18.01 -20.10 8.07
CA ARG A 122 18.71 -19.71 6.82
C ARG A 122 18.56 -20.72 5.68
N SER A 123 18.03 -21.90 5.93
CA SER A 123 17.68 -22.87 4.89
C SER A 123 16.28 -22.68 4.31
N ALA A 124 15.50 -21.73 4.85
CA ALA A 124 14.13 -21.42 4.43
C ALA A 124 13.87 -19.92 4.30
N ASP A 125 14.46 -19.10 5.20
CA ASP A 125 14.19 -17.67 5.33
C ASP A 125 15.24 -16.82 4.63
N TYR A 126 14.87 -15.56 4.39
CA TYR A 126 15.68 -14.63 3.64
C TYR A 126 15.96 -13.36 4.43
N VAL A 127 17.20 -12.87 4.33
CA VAL A 127 17.56 -11.50 4.68
C VAL A 127 18.15 -10.83 3.45
N MET A 128 17.64 -9.66 3.11
CA MET A 128 18.10 -8.90 1.95
C MET A 128 18.30 -7.44 2.33
N HIS A 129 19.41 -6.87 1.88
CA HIS A 129 19.66 -5.45 2.09
C HIS A 129 20.43 -4.83 0.92
N ALA A 130 20.16 -3.55 0.75
CA ALA A 130 20.84 -2.71 -0.22
C ALA A 130 20.78 -1.26 0.24
N THR A 131 21.55 -0.37 -0.37
CA THR A 131 21.37 1.07 -0.12
C THR A 131 20.04 1.56 -0.67
N SER A 132 19.52 2.66 -0.14
CA SER A 132 18.28 3.31 -0.63
C SER A 132 18.30 3.51 -2.14
N LYS A 133 19.43 4.00 -2.68
CA LYS A 133 19.62 4.16 -4.13
C LYS A 133 19.43 2.83 -4.88
N ARG A 134 19.99 1.72 -4.39
CA ARG A 134 19.86 0.41 -5.05
C ARG A 134 18.44 -0.13 -4.98
N TRP A 135 17.76 0.08 -3.88
CA TRP A 135 16.34 -0.26 -3.76
C TRP A 135 15.48 0.53 -4.77
N GLN A 136 15.77 1.82 -4.96
CA GLN A 136 15.08 2.65 -5.97
C GLN A 136 15.36 2.15 -7.40
N GLU A 137 16.62 1.86 -7.75
CA GLU A 137 17.01 1.32 -9.06
C GLU A 137 16.29 -0.03 -9.35
N MET A 138 16.24 -0.93 -8.37
CA MET A 138 15.50 -2.21 -8.48
C MET A 138 14.00 -2.00 -8.59
N GLY A 139 13.45 -1.11 -7.79
CA GLY A 139 12.04 -0.74 -7.83
C GLY A 139 11.62 -0.10 -9.16
N ALA A 140 12.51 0.67 -9.79
CA ALA A 140 12.32 1.24 -11.12
C ALA A 140 12.52 0.20 -12.26
N GLY A 141 12.98 -1.03 -11.93
CA GLY A 141 13.22 -2.07 -12.93
C GLY A 141 14.46 -1.85 -13.77
N GLU A 142 15.42 -1.01 -13.35
CA GLU A 142 16.67 -0.75 -14.10
C GLU A 142 17.49 -2.01 -14.30
N TYR A 143 17.35 -2.97 -13.39
CA TYR A 143 17.93 -4.31 -13.49
C TYR A 143 17.15 -5.31 -12.62
N GLY A 144 17.14 -6.57 -13.05
CA GLY A 144 16.47 -7.65 -12.32
C GLY A 144 17.33 -8.26 -11.21
N ALA A 145 16.73 -9.23 -10.50
CA ALA A 145 17.30 -9.89 -9.32
C ALA A 145 18.68 -10.53 -9.59
N MET A 146 18.83 -11.22 -10.72
CA MET A 146 20.10 -11.85 -11.09
C MET A 146 21.25 -10.83 -11.12
N LYS A 147 21.05 -9.71 -11.82
CA LYS A 147 22.06 -8.66 -11.94
C LYS A 147 22.32 -7.97 -10.61
N ALA A 148 21.28 -7.78 -9.80
CA ALA A 148 21.40 -7.20 -8.47
C ALA A 148 22.32 -8.04 -7.56
N MET A 149 22.11 -9.35 -7.53
CA MET A 149 22.90 -10.28 -6.72
C MET A 149 24.34 -10.45 -7.27
N MET A 150 24.50 -10.69 -8.57
CA MET A 150 25.81 -10.95 -9.17
C MET A 150 26.76 -9.75 -9.09
N LEU A 151 26.24 -8.52 -9.16
CA LEU A 151 27.03 -7.30 -9.07
C LEU A 151 27.15 -6.73 -7.65
N GLY A 152 26.70 -7.48 -6.63
CA GLY A 152 26.73 -7.04 -5.23
C GLY A 152 25.88 -5.80 -4.94
N ARG A 153 24.88 -5.52 -5.79
CA ARG A 153 23.94 -4.41 -5.59
C ARG A 153 22.86 -4.72 -4.56
N LEU A 154 22.58 -6.01 -4.38
CA LEU A 154 21.73 -6.56 -3.35
C LEU A 154 22.52 -7.60 -2.56
N SER A 155 22.69 -7.39 -1.27
CA SER A 155 23.16 -8.41 -0.35
C SER A 155 22.03 -9.35 -0.01
N PHE A 156 22.34 -10.66 -0.03
CA PHE A 156 21.34 -11.70 0.10
C PHE A 156 21.86 -12.79 1.05
N SER A 157 21.02 -13.25 1.95
CA SER A 157 21.24 -14.41 2.83
C SER A 157 19.99 -15.26 2.85
N GLY A 158 20.15 -16.57 2.64
CA GLY A 158 19.05 -17.53 2.58
C GLY A 158 19.37 -18.71 1.65
N PRO A 159 18.39 -19.54 1.30
CA PRO A 159 18.57 -20.71 0.43
C PRO A 159 18.82 -20.28 -1.02
N TYR A 160 20.11 -20.10 -1.36
CA TYR A 160 20.55 -19.52 -2.63
C TYR A 160 20.04 -20.30 -3.87
N GLY A 161 20.09 -21.64 -3.83
CA GLY A 161 19.59 -22.46 -4.96
C GLY A 161 18.09 -22.28 -5.19
N GLU A 162 17.32 -22.13 -4.13
CA GLU A 162 15.88 -21.84 -4.20
C GLU A 162 15.61 -20.47 -4.78
N ALA A 163 16.37 -19.44 -4.35
CA ALA A 163 16.27 -18.10 -4.92
C ALA A 163 16.62 -18.09 -6.42
N MET A 164 17.67 -18.80 -6.84
CA MET A 164 18.06 -18.91 -8.24
C MET A 164 16.99 -19.58 -9.10
N GLY A 165 16.26 -20.57 -8.56
CA GLY A 165 15.13 -21.21 -9.23
C GLY A 165 13.88 -20.31 -9.35
N ASN A 166 13.86 -19.15 -8.66
CA ASN A 166 12.70 -18.27 -8.58
C ASN A 166 13.03 -16.82 -9.00
N MET A 167 13.93 -16.62 -9.96
CA MET A 167 14.37 -15.28 -10.38
C MET A 167 13.26 -14.38 -10.94
N GLY A 168 12.20 -14.95 -11.55
CA GLY A 168 11.01 -14.21 -11.98
C GLY A 168 10.27 -13.60 -10.78
N PRO A 169 9.71 -14.43 -9.89
CA PRO A 169 9.09 -13.95 -8.66
C PRO A 169 10.01 -13.05 -7.82
N PHE A 170 11.30 -13.37 -7.71
CA PHE A 170 12.24 -12.54 -6.98
C PHE A 170 12.38 -11.14 -7.62
N GLY A 171 12.43 -11.07 -8.96
CA GLY A 171 12.40 -9.78 -9.67
C GLY A 171 11.14 -8.97 -9.34
N ASN A 172 9.97 -9.61 -9.33
CA ASN A 172 8.71 -8.95 -8.98
C ASN A 172 8.68 -8.45 -7.53
N PHE A 173 9.28 -9.21 -6.60
CA PHE A 173 9.47 -8.75 -5.23
C PHE A 173 10.31 -7.46 -5.17
N LEU A 174 11.42 -7.38 -5.90
CA LEU A 174 12.27 -6.17 -5.93
C LEU A 174 11.53 -4.95 -6.50
N LEU A 175 10.61 -5.16 -7.45
CA LEU A 175 9.77 -4.09 -8.01
C LEU A 175 8.80 -3.49 -6.98
N LEU A 176 8.51 -4.16 -5.87
CA LEU A 176 7.64 -3.60 -4.83
C LEU A 176 8.19 -2.30 -4.27
N ALA A 177 9.52 -2.15 -4.19
CA ALA A 177 10.18 -0.92 -3.74
C ALA A 177 9.84 0.33 -4.57
N GLY A 178 9.39 0.15 -5.83
CA GLY A 178 8.93 1.25 -6.70
C GLY A 178 7.40 1.28 -6.89
N LYS A 179 6.72 0.15 -6.66
CA LYS A 179 5.26 0.05 -6.80
C LYS A 179 4.50 0.55 -5.56
N VAL A 180 5.10 0.41 -4.39
CA VAL A 180 4.48 0.78 -3.12
C VAL A 180 4.95 2.18 -2.73
N PRO A 181 4.03 3.15 -2.54
CA PRO A 181 4.38 4.49 -2.09
C PRO A 181 5.14 4.47 -0.75
N GLY A 182 6.07 5.39 -0.59
CA GLY A 182 6.83 5.54 0.64
C GLY A 182 7.87 6.65 0.56
N ASP A 183 8.27 7.18 1.72
CA ASP A 183 9.28 8.22 1.84
C ASP A 183 10.69 7.62 1.62
N ALA A 184 11.51 8.33 0.86
CA ALA A 184 12.90 7.96 0.63
C ALA A 184 13.83 8.28 1.82
N SER A 185 13.39 9.09 2.80
CA SER A 185 14.15 9.37 4.02
C SER A 185 14.39 8.09 4.83
N CYS A 186 15.43 8.10 5.67
CA CYS A 186 15.60 7.03 6.65
C CYS A 186 14.51 7.10 7.72
N PRO A 187 14.06 5.93 8.25
CA PRO A 187 13.03 5.87 9.30
C PRO A 187 13.45 6.57 10.57
#